data_2598f43d5dfd5de0758630c00e55b483
#
_entry.id   2598f43d5dfd5de0758630c00e55b483
#
_cell.length_a   1.000
_cell.length_b   1.000
_cell.length_c   1.000
_cell.angle_alpha   90.00
_cell.angle_beta   90.00
_cell.angle_gamma   90.00
#
_symmetry.space_group_name_H-M   'P 1'
#
loop_
_entity.id
_entity.type
_entity.pdbx_description
1 polymer ?
#
loop_
_entity_poly.entity_id
_entity_poly.type
_entity_poly.pdbx_seq_one_letter_code
_entity_poly.pdbx_strand_id
1 'polypeptide(L)'
;SPPKAGKTTILKEIANSITTNNPEVYLMVVLVDERPEEVTDMQRSVDGEVVFSTFDRPPDEHTQVSKLAIERAKRLVEEGRDVVILLDSITRLARAHNLATPASGRILSGGVDSTALTPPKQFFGAARNIEGGGSLTILGTALVETGSKMDEVIFEEFKGTGNMELRLDRQLADKRVFPAIDVTPSGTREEQRLVSPKELESLWALRRVLVALEGGAATELLIDKLKEAKSNDCLLYTSPSPRDRQ
;
A
#
# COMPACT_ATOMS: atom_id res chain seq x y z
N SER A 1 5.67 3.22 -5.12
CA SER A 1 6.92 2.40 -5.17
C SER A 1 7.63 2.61 -6.49
N PRO A 2 8.92 2.96 -6.51
CA PRO A 2 9.72 2.90 -7.72
C PRO A 2 9.95 1.45 -8.16
N PRO A 3 10.29 1.22 -9.45
CA PRO A 3 10.62 -0.11 -9.95
C PRO A 3 11.81 -0.73 -9.20
N LYS A 4 11.74 -2.05 -8.93
CA LYS A 4 12.80 -2.84 -8.26
C LYS A 4 13.12 -2.43 -6.80
N ALA A 5 12.23 -1.73 -6.13
CA ALA A 5 12.40 -1.34 -4.72
C ALA A 5 11.85 -2.36 -3.70
N GLY A 6 11.42 -3.54 -4.14
CA GLY A 6 10.92 -4.60 -3.25
C GLY A 6 9.41 -4.56 -2.98
N LYS A 7 8.62 -3.92 -3.85
CA LYS A 7 7.15 -3.82 -3.74
C LYS A 7 6.49 -5.17 -3.44
N THR A 8 6.73 -6.19 -4.27
CA THR A 8 6.11 -7.51 -4.15
C THR A 8 6.51 -8.21 -2.85
N THR A 9 7.76 -8.07 -2.43
CA THR A 9 8.25 -8.63 -1.16
C THR A 9 7.50 -8.02 0.02
N ILE A 10 7.38 -6.70 0.08
CA ILE A 10 6.65 -6.02 1.16
C ILE A 10 5.17 -6.42 1.17
N LEU A 11 4.52 -6.55 0.00
CA LEU A 11 3.14 -7.01 -0.05
C LEU A 11 2.97 -8.41 0.53
N LYS A 12 3.89 -9.35 0.25
CA LYS A 12 3.89 -10.69 0.84
C LYS A 12 4.08 -10.66 2.34
N GLU A 13 5.03 -9.86 2.83
CA GLU A 13 5.25 -9.71 4.27
C GLU A 13 4.02 -9.13 4.98
N ILE A 14 3.37 -8.13 4.38
CA ILE A 14 2.11 -7.58 4.90
C ILE A 14 1.02 -8.65 4.90
N ALA A 15 0.84 -9.38 3.79
CA ALA A 15 -0.13 -10.46 3.67
C ALA A 15 0.06 -11.51 4.77
N ASN A 16 1.26 -12.03 4.90
CA ASN A 16 1.59 -13.07 5.89
C ASN A 16 1.46 -12.56 7.33
N SER A 17 1.81 -11.30 7.58
CA SER A 17 1.63 -10.69 8.89
C SER A 17 0.16 -10.55 9.26
N ILE A 18 -0.70 -10.19 8.31
CA ILE A 18 -2.16 -10.10 8.53
C ILE A 18 -2.72 -11.47 8.87
N THR A 19 -2.46 -12.49 8.06
CA THR A 19 -3.02 -13.84 8.28
C THR A 19 -2.47 -14.50 9.54
N THR A 20 -1.23 -14.20 9.92
CA THR A 20 -0.63 -14.72 11.16
C THR A 20 -1.22 -14.08 12.41
N ASN A 21 -1.37 -12.75 12.40
CA ASN A 21 -1.79 -12.00 13.58
C ASN A 21 -3.33 -11.90 13.71
N ASN A 22 -4.05 -11.98 12.59
CA ASN A 22 -5.50 -11.82 12.49
C ASN A 22 -6.10 -12.89 11.60
N PRO A 23 -6.11 -14.18 12.02
CA PRO A 23 -6.58 -15.29 11.20
C PRO A 23 -8.07 -15.22 10.85
N GLU A 24 -8.85 -14.41 11.57
CA GLU A 24 -10.27 -14.16 11.30
C GLU A 24 -10.49 -13.24 10.08
N VAL A 25 -9.50 -12.46 9.68
CA VAL A 25 -9.58 -11.52 8.55
C VAL A 25 -9.57 -12.27 7.24
N TYR A 26 -10.48 -11.90 6.35
CA TYR A 26 -10.47 -12.42 4.99
C TYR A 26 -9.49 -11.63 4.12
N LEU A 27 -8.39 -12.27 3.75
CA LEU A 27 -7.38 -11.65 2.90
C LEU A 27 -7.65 -11.97 1.43
N MET A 28 -7.70 -10.93 0.61
CA MET A 28 -7.80 -11.01 -0.85
C MET A 28 -6.66 -10.24 -1.50
N VAL A 29 -5.91 -10.89 -2.38
CA VAL A 29 -4.87 -10.25 -3.19
C VAL A 29 -5.39 -10.09 -4.61
N VAL A 30 -5.41 -8.88 -5.13
CA VAL A 30 -5.88 -8.56 -6.49
C VAL A 30 -4.69 -8.10 -7.32
N LEU A 31 -4.31 -8.91 -8.30
CA LEU A 31 -3.19 -8.66 -9.20
C LEU A 31 -3.72 -8.28 -10.58
N VAL A 32 -3.40 -7.08 -11.04
CA VAL A 32 -3.87 -6.55 -12.32
C VAL A 32 -2.70 -6.31 -13.26
N ASP A 33 -2.74 -6.91 -14.45
CA ASP A 33 -1.70 -6.75 -15.48
C ASP A 33 -0.31 -7.17 -14.96
N GLU A 34 -0.27 -8.24 -14.14
CA GLU A 34 0.97 -8.79 -13.58
C GLU A 34 1.49 -9.98 -14.41
N ARG A 35 2.74 -10.34 -14.17
CA ARG A 35 3.38 -11.45 -14.86
C ARG A 35 2.90 -12.80 -14.29
N PRO A 36 2.72 -13.84 -15.11
CA PRO A 36 2.29 -15.17 -14.63
C PRO A 36 3.16 -15.74 -13.52
N GLU A 37 4.49 -15.52 -13.60
CA GLU A 37 5.43 -15.97 -12.57
C GLU A 37 5.22 -15.25 -11.22
N GLU A 38 4.88 -13.94 -11.24
CA GLU A 38 4.59 -13.18 -10.02
C GLU A 38 3.24 -13.62 -9.40
N VAL A 39 2.25 -13.93 -10.25
CA VAL A 39 0.97 -14.50 -9.82
C VAL A 39 1.20 -15.84 -9.12
N THR A 40 1.93 -16.76 -9.76
CA THR A 40 2.23 -18.08 -9.20
C THR A 40 3.00 -17.98 -7.87
N ASP A 41 3.94 -17.07 -7.80
CA ASP A 41 4.73 -16.82 -6.60
C ASP A 41 3.84 -16.28 -5.46
N MET A 42 2.93 -15.36 -5.75
CA MET A 42 1.97 -14.84 -4.78
C MET A 42 1.04 -15.95 -4.27
N GLN A 43 0.47 -16.75 -5.17
CA GLN A 43 -0.42 -17.87 -4.81
C GLN A 43 0.24 -18.91 -3.90
N ARG A 44 1.54 -19.11 -4.04
CA ARG A 44 2.32 -20.06 -3.21
C ARG A 44 2.79 -19.48 -1.87
N SER A 45 2.92 -18.17 -1.80
CA SER A 45 3.55 -17.48 -0.68
C SER A 45 2.57 -16.86 0.30
N VAL A 46 1.29 -16.72 -0.08
CA VAL A 46 0.28 -16.01 0.70
C VAL A 46 -0.90 -16.93 1.00
N ASP A 47 -1.30 -16.98 2.26
CA ASP A 47 -2.51 -17.67 2.71
C ASP A 47 -3.71 -16.72 2.57
N GLY A 48 -4.32 -16.69 1.38
CA GLY A 48 -5.43 -15.82 1.04
C GLY A 48 -5.97 -16.09 -0.37
N GLU A 49 -7.11 -15.51 -0.70
CA GLU A 49 -7.66 -15.58 -2.05
C GLU A 49 -6.83 -14.71 -3.01
N VAL A 50 -6.29 -15.27 -4.08
CA VAL A 50 -5.57 -14.53 -5.12
C VAL A 50 -6.42 -14.43 -6.37
N VAL A 51 -6.91 -13.24 -6.66
CA VAL A 51 -7.67 -12.89 -7.86
C VAL A 51 -6.74 -12.15 -8.82
N PHE A 52 -6.66 -12.56 -10.06
CA PHE A 52 -5.65 -12.01 -10.95
C PHE A 52 -6.08 -11.92 -12.41
N SER A 53 -5.39 -11.05 -13.14
CA SER A 53 -5.41 -10.96 -14.59
C SER A 53 -3.99 -10.67 -15.06
N THR A 54 -3.44 -11.55 -15.91
CA THR A 54 -2.06 -11.47 -16.40
C THR A 54 -1.92 -10.51 -17.58
N PHE A 55 -0.72 -10.00 -17.81
CA PHE A 55 -0.43 -8.93 -18.79
C PHE A 55 -0.78 -9.29 -20.23
N ASP A 56 -0.92 -10.56 -20.56
CA ASP A 56 -1.31 -11.09 -21.88
C ASP A 56 -2.82 -11.00 -22.16
N ARG A 57 -3.62 -10.58 -21.16
CA ARG A 57 -5.05 -10.41 -21.27
C ARG A 57 -5.42 -9.00 -21.77
N PRO A 58 -6.57 -8.88 -22.46
CA PRO A 58 -7.05 -7.57 -22.90
C PRO A 58 -7.46 -6.67 -21.72
N PRO A 59 -7.42 -5.33 -21.89
CA PRO A 59 -7.74 -4.37 -20.82
C PRO A 59 -9.13 -4.58 -20.18
N ASP A 60 -10.12 -5.01 -20.95
CA ASP A 60 -11.47 -5.29 -20.46
C ASP A 60 -11.49 -6.40 -19.41
N GLU A 61 -10.67 -7.44 -19.56
CA GLU A 61 -10.55 -8.50 -18.56
C GLU A 61 -9.95 -7.97 -17.25
N HIS A 62 -8.96 -7.07 -17.31
CA HIS A 62 -8.40 -6.45 -16.12
C HIS A 62 -9.44 -5.65 -15.34
N THR A 63 -10.26 -4.88 -16.04
CA THR A 63 -11.33 -4.09 -15.42
C THR A 63 -12.43 -4.97 -14.85
N GLN A 64 -12.79 -6.05 -15.54
CA GLN A 64 -13.81 -6.99 -15.09
C GLN A 64 -13.35 -7.76 -13.85
N VAL A 65 -12.14 -8.27 -13.83
CA VAL A 65 -11.57 -8.99 -12.68
C VAL A 65 -11.57 -8.10 -11.43
N SER A 66 -11.13 -6.86 -11.56
CA SER A 66 -11.13 -5.91 -10.44
C SER A 66 -12.53 -5.59 -9.94
N LYS A 67 -13.51 -5.45 -10.84
CA LYS A 67 -14.92 -5.24 -10.50
C LYS A 67 -15.51 -6.41 -9.75
N LEU A 68 -15.25 -7.64 -10.20
CA LEU A 68 -15.72 -8.84 -9.52
C LEU A 68 -15.09 -8.98 -8.13
N ALA A 69 -13.80 -8.70 -8.00
CA ALA A 69 -13.09 -8.75 -6.72
C ALA A 69 -13.70 -7.79 -5.69
N ILE A 70 -13.93 -6.53 -6.06
CA ILE A 70 -14.50 -5.54 -5.13
C ILE A 70 -15.95 -5.84 -4.76
N GLU A 71 -16.76 -6.34 -5.71
CA GLU A 71 -18.14 -6.74 -5.43
C GLU A 71 -18.20 -7.96 -4.49
N ARG A 72 -17.31 -8.95 -4.70
CA ARG A 72 -17.18 -10.09 -3.78
C ARG A 72 -16.77 -9.63 -2.37
N ALA A 73 -15.79 -8.74 -2.27
CA ALA A 73 -15.35 -8.20 -0.98
C ALA A 73 -16.49 -7.48 -0.26
N LYS A 74 -17.27 -6.67 -0.95
CA LYS A 74 -18.44 -6.00 -0.38
C LYS A 74 -19.46 -6.98 0.19
N ARG A 75 -19.73 -8.10 -0.50
CA ARG A 75 -20.65 -9.12 0.01
C ARG A 75 -20.15 -9.76 1.30
N LEU A 76 -18.85 -10.08 1.37
CA LEU A 76 -18.25 -10.60 2.59
C LEU A 76 -18.34 -9.62 3.77
N VAL A 77 -18.17 -8.34 3.49
CA VAL A 77 -18.32 -7.27 4.51
C VAL A 77 -19.79 -7.13 4.96
N GLU A 78 -20.76 -7.24 4.03
CA GLU A 78 -22.19 -7.25 4.35
C GLU A 78 -22.56 -8.46 5.22
N GLU A 79 -21.86 -9.58 5.10
CA GLU A 79 -21.99 -10.77 5.96
C GLU A 79 -21.32 -10.61 7.33
N GLY A 80 -20.74 -9.43 7.62
CA GLY A 80 -20.10 -9.10 8.90
C GLY A 80 -18.62 -9.48 8.99
N ARG A 81 -17.96 -9.80 7.87
CA ARG A 81 -16.54 -10.15 7.85
C ARG A 81 -15.63 -8.92 7.73
N ASP A 82 -14.48 -8.98 8.37
CA ASP A 82 -13.39 -8.04 8.13
C ASP A 82 -12.58 -8.52 6.92
N VAL A 83 -12.51 -7.68 5.89
CA VAL A 83 -11.87 -8.00 4.62
C VAL A 83 -10.72 -7.04 4.37
N VAL A 84 -9.57 -7.58 4.01
CA VAL A 84 -8.40 -6.82 3.54
C VAL A 84 -8.12 -7.15 2.09
N ILE A 85 -8.08 -6.13 1.24
CA ILE A 85 -7.64 -6.25 -0.16
C ILE A 85 -6.23 -5.67 -0.30
N LEU A 86 -5.32 -6.48 -0.85
CA LEU A 86 -4.02 -6.01 -1.35
C LEU A 86 -4.12 -5.89 -2.87
N LEU A 87 -4.14 -4.67 -3.39
CA LEU A 87 -4.25 -4.39 -4.83
C LEU A 87 -2.87 -4.07 -5.43
N ASP A 88 -2.41 -4.88 -6.33
CA ASP A 88 -1.21 -4.65 -7.12
C ASP A 88 -1.54 -4.58 -8.60
N SER A 89 -1.62 -3.41 -9.20
CA SER A 89 -1.44 -2.06 -8.68
C SER A 89 -2.58 -1.12 -9.12
N ILE A 90 -2.80 -0.05 -8.36
CA ILE A 90 -3.73 1.02 -8.76
C ILE A 90 -3.34 1.62 -10.12
N THR A 91 -2.04 1.81 -10.36
CA THR A 91 -1.52 2.38 -11.61
C THR A 91 -1.91 1.53 -12.81
N ARG A 92 -1.75 0.21 -12.73
CA ARG A 92 -2.11 -0.71 -13.80
C ARG A 92 -3.62 -0.81 -13.99
N LEU A 93 -4.38 -0.81 -12.89
CA LEU A 93 -5.84 -0.77 -12.95
C LEU A 93 -6.34 0.50 -13.65
N ALA A 94 -5.77 1.66 -13.31
CA ALA A 94 -6.11 2.92 -13.95
C ALA A 94 -5.74 2.93 -15.45
N ARG A 95 -4.59 2.39 -15.83
CA ARG A 95 -4.19 2.21 -17.22
C ARG A 95 -5.17 1.33 -17.99
N ALA A 96 -5.59 0.19 -17.40
CA ALA A 96 -6.56 -0.72 -18.01
C ALA A 96 -7.90 -0.02 -18.26
N HIS A 97 -8.39 0.73 -17.29
CA HIS A 97 -9.60 1.54 -17.47
C HIS A 97 -9.44 2.63 -18.53
N ASN A 98 -8.25 3.27 -18.62
CA ASN A 98 -7.99 4.27 -19.65
C ASN A 98 -8.00 3.68 -21.07
N LEU A 99 -7.60 2.42 -21.23
CA LEU A 99 -7.64 1.71 -22.51
C LEU A 99 -9.03 1.16 -22.83
N ALA A 100 -9.77 0.70 -21.82
CA ALA A 100 -11.09 0.08 -21.98
C ALA A 100 -12.23 1.11 -22.10
N THR A 101 -12.03 2.34 -21.60
CA THR A 101 -13.07 3.36 -21.61
C THR A 101 -13.10 4.12 -22.95
N PRO A 102 -14.26 4.31 -23.58
CA PRO A 102 -14.38 5.18 -24.74
C PRO A 102 -13.91 6.59 -24.43
N ALA A 103 -13.19 7.21 -25.35
CA ALA A 103 -12.66 8.56 -25.18
C ALA A 103 -13.78 9.58 -24.90
N SER A 104 -13.72 10.27 -23.74
CA SER A 104 -14.69 11.32 -23.38
C SER A 104 -14.38 12.68 -24.03
N GLY A 105 -13.18 12.82 -24.63
CA GLY A 105 -12.67 14.08 -25.16
C GLY A 105 -12.06 15.01 -24.10
N ARG A 106 -12.09 14.64 -22.81
CA ARG A 106 -11.46 15.38 -21.72
C ARG A 106 -10.20 14.66 -21.25
N ILE A 107 -9.11 14.93 -21.96
CA ILE A 107 -7.82 14.27 -21.69
C ILE A 107 -6.99 15.14 -20.73
N LEU A 108 -6.57 14.54 -19.61
CA LEU A 108 -5.59 15.10 -18.69
C LEU A 108 -4.17 15.00 -19.29
N SER A 109 -3.21 15.67 -18.68
CA SER A 109 -1.81 15.51 -19.07
C SER A 109 -1.40 14.02 -18.98
N GLY A 110 -0.48 13.58 -19.86
CA GLY A 110 -0.07 12.18 -19.91
C GLY A 110 -1.04 11.24 -20.62
N GLY A 111 -2.08 11.76 -21.30
CA GLY A 111 -3.01 10.95 -22.10
C GLY A 111 -4.06 10.18 -21.29
N VAL A 112 -4.34 10.60 -20.06
CA VAL A 112 -5.36 9.98 -19.20
C VAL A 112 -6.71 10.63 -19.45
N ASP A 113 -7.72 9.83 -19.81
CA ASP A 113 -9.10 10.33 -19.87
C ASP A 113 -9.64 10.55 -18.45
N SER A 114 -10.23 11.73 -18.22
CA SER A 114 -10.70 12.10 -16.87
C SER A 114 -11.78 11.15 -16.33
N THR A 115 -12.57 10.53 -17.20
CA THR A 115 -13.62 9.58 -16.82
C THR A 115 -13.09 8.20 -16.51
N ALA A 116 -11.93 7.82 -17.08
CA ALA A 116 -11.30 6.53 -16.87
C ALA A 116 -10.81 6.31 -15.44
N LEU A 117 -10.56 7.38 -14.69
CA LEU A 117 -10.11 7.28 -13.29
C LEU A 117 -11.26 7.09 -12.29
N THR A 118 -12.50 7.30 -12.71
CA THR A 118 -13.66 7.18 -11.81
C THR A 118 -13.81 5.75 -11.24
N PRO A 119 -13.81 4.67 -12.03
CA PRO A 119 -13.94 3.32 -11.48
C PRO A 119 -12.78 2.92 -10.53
N PRO A 120 -11.50 3.15 -10.85
CA PRO A 120 -10.41 2.90 -9.90
C PRO A 120 -10.53 3.71 -8.60
N LYS A 121 -10.99 4.96 -8.67
CA LYS A 121 -11.25 5.77 -7.46
C LYS A 121 -12.41 5.21 -6.64
N GLN A 122 -13.47 4.73 -7.29
CA GLN A 122 -14.59 4.05 -6.62
C GLN A 122 -14.15 2.74 -5.97
N PHE A 123 -13.27 1.98 -6.63
CA PHE A 123 -12.68 0.78 -6.05
C PHE A 123 -11.94 1.13 -4.75
N PHE A 124 -11.00 2.05 -4.80
CA PHE A 124 -10.20 2.43 -3.64
C PHE A 124 -11.04 3.14 -2.56
N GLY A 125 -11.98 3.95 -2.96
CA GLY A 125 -12.91 4.66 -2.06
C GLY A 125 -14.01 3.78 -1.44
N ALA A 126 -14.06 2.49 -1.79
CA ALA A 126 -14.99 1.54 -1.16
C ALA A 126 -14.55 1.12 0.25
N ALA A 127 -13.30 1.37 0.62
CA ALA A 127 -12.76 1.07 1.95
C ALA A 127 -13.52 1.83 3.04
N ARG A 128 -14.11 1.10 3.99
CA ARG A 128 -14.89 1.66 5.11
C ARG A 128 -15.16 0.64 6.18
N ASN A 129 -15.49 1.11 7.38
CA ASN A 129 -16.10 0.30 8.44
C ASN A 129 -17.61 0.44 8.35
N ILE A 130 -18.34 -0.66 8.52
CA ILE A 130 -19.81 -0.66 8.58
C ILE A 130 -20.21 -0.71 10.05
N GLU A 131 -21.04 0.22 10.48
CA GLU A 131 -21.56 0.25 11.85
C GLU A 131 -22.40 -1.02 12.12
N GLY A 132 -21.97 -1.81 13.11
CA GLY A 132 -22.60 -3.10 13.44
C GLY A 132 -22.36 -4.22 12.41
N GLY A 133 -21.44 -4.04 11.47
CA GLY A 133 -21.08 -5.01 10.43
C GLY A 133 -19.58 -5.26 10.37
N GLY A 134 -19.12 -5.74 9.20
CA GLY A 134 -17.71 -5.95 8.91
C GLY A 134 -16.99 -4.68 8.47
N SER A 135 -15.72 -4.83 8.08
CA SER A 135 -14.89 -3.75 7.56
C SER A 135 -14.22 -4.11 6.25
N LEU A 136 -13.94 -3.09 5.42
CA LEU A 136 -13.15 -3.22 4.19
C LEU A 136 -11.92 -2.31 4.28
N THR A 137 -10.76 -2.92 4.30
CA THR A 137 -9.47 -2.24 4.21
C THR A 137 -8.86 -2.51 2.84
N ILE A 138 -8.35 -1.48 2.17
CA ILE A 138 -7.70 -1.61 0.86
C ILE A 138 -6.31 -1.01 0.93
N LEU A 139 -5.30 -1.82 0.66
CA LEU A 139 -3.91 -1.41 0.46
C LEU A 139 -3.57 -1.53 -1.03
N GLY A 140 -3.48 -0.39 -1.70
CA GLY A 140 -3.15 -0.35 -3.11
C GLY A 140 -1.70 0.10 -3.34
N THR A 141 -0.97 -0.60 -4.19
CA THR A 141 0.34 -0.13 -4.63
C THR A 141 0.19 0.85 -5.79
N ALA A 142 1.02 1.88 -5.80
CA ALA A 142 1.14 2.81 -6.92
C ALA A 142 2.58 2.81 -7.44
N LEU A 143 2.74 2.87 -8.76
CA LEU A 143 4.04 2.99 -9.40
C LEU A 143 4.44 4.47 -9.47
N VAL A 144 5.68 4.76 -9.11
CA VAL A 144 6.28 6.10 -9.20
C VAL A 144 7.66 5.99 -9.85
N GLU A 145 8.17 7.09 -10.38
CA GLU A 145 9.52 7.13 -11.00
C GLU A 145 9.69 6.13 -12.16
N THR A 146 8.62 5.89 -12.90
CA THR A 146 8.63 5.01 -14.07
C THR A 146 9.09 5.72 -15.35
N GLY A 147 9.22 7.04 -15.32
CA GLY A 147 9.43 7.89 -16.49
C GLY A 147 8.18 8.09 -17.35
N SER A 148 7.04 7.54 -16.92
CA SER A 148 5.74 7.69 -17.59
C SER A 148 4.95 8.86 -17.02
N LYS A 149 4.65 9.85 -17.87
CA LYS A 149 3.81 10.98 -17.47
C LYS A 149 2.39 10.57 -17.10
N MET A 150 1.89 9.49 -17.69
CA MET A 150 0.60 8.88 -17.33
C MET A 150 0.62 8.41 -15.88
N ASP A 151 1.67 7.72 -15.44
CA ASP A 151 1.78 7.21 -14.07
C ASP A 151 1.88 8.32 -13.05
N GLU A 152 2.58 9.41 -13.38
CA GLU A 152 2.65 10.61 -12.54
C GLU A 152 1.27 11.20 -12.32
N VAL A 153 0.48 11.36 -13.40
CA VAL A 153 -0.89 11.87 -13.31
C VAL A 153 -1.77 10.93 -12.49
N ILE A 154 -1.71 9.63 -12.74
CA ILE A 154 -2.48 8.64 -11.97
C ILE A 154 -2.10 8.74 -10.49
N PHE A 155 -0.81 8.78 -10.16
CA PHE A 155 -0.35 8.90 -8.79
C PHE A 155 -0.89 10.17 -8.11
N GLU A 156 -0.78 11.34 -8.75
CA GLU A 156 -1.28 12.61 -8.18
C GLU A 156 -2.81 12.59 -7.99
N GLU A 157 -3.56 11.94 -8.88
CA GLU A 157 -5.02 11.80 -8.76
C GLU A 157 -5.47 10.89 -7.60
N PHE A 158 -4.61 9.97 -7.16
CA PHE A 158 -4.85 9.12 -6.00
C PHE A 158 -4.22 9.65 -4.72
N LYS A 159 -3.25 10.55 -4.84
CA LYS A 159 -2.60 11.19 -3.70
C LYS A 159 -3.61 11.92 -2.84
N GLY A 160 -3.58 11.63 -1.55
CA GLY A 160 -4.52 12.22 -0.60
C GLY A 160 -5.89 11.54 -0.52
N THR A 161 -6.19 10.52 -1.33
CA THR A 161 -7.40 9.69 -1.16
C THR A 161 -7.20 8.60 -0.11
N GLY A 162 -5.98 8.15 0.10
CA GLY A 162 -5.63 7.18 1.12
C GLY A 162 -5.38 7.80 2.49
N ASN A 163 -5.49 6.98 3.53
CA ASN A 163 -5.21 7.37 4.91
C ASN A 163 -3.75 7.12 5.30
N MET A 164 -3.03 6.29 4.55
CA MET A 164 -1.64 5.91 4.81
C MET A 164 -0.85 5.91 3.52
N GLU A 165 0.38 6.37 3.57
CA GLU A 165 1.37 6.24 2.50
C GLU A 165 2.62 5.54 3.05
N LEU A 166 3.03 4.46 2.40
CA LEU A 166 4.32 3.80 2.59
C LEU A 166 5.16 4.02 1.33
N ARG A 167 6.24 4.76 1.44
CA ARG A 167 7.12 5.06 0.30
C ARG A 167 8.34 4.16 0.31
N LEU A 168 8.63 3.56 -0.85
CA LEU A 168 9.86 2.82 -1.08
C LEU A 168 10.85 3.70 -1.83
N ASP A 169 12.12 3.56 -1.47
CA ASP A 169 13.23 4.27 -2.08
C ASP A 169 14.11 3.30 -2.88
N ARG A 170 14.36 3.65 -4.15
CA ARG A 170 15.23 2.88 -5.02
C ARG A 170 16.70 2.94 -4.58
N GLN A 171 17.17 4.07 -4.07
CA GLN A 171 18.55 4.22 -3.63
C GLN A 171 18.87 3.30 -2.44
N LEU A 172 17.92 3.11 -1.51
CA LEU A 172 18.04 2.14 -0.43
C LEU A 172 18.13 0.71 -0.97
N ALA A 173 17.28 0.36 -1.95
CA ALA A 173 17.31 -0.95 -2.58
C ALA A 173 18.62 -1.21 -3.33
N ASP A 174 19.14 -0.21 -4.04
CA ASP A 174 20.42 -0.27 -4.75
C ASP A 174 21.58 -0.48 -3.75
N LYS A 175 21.51 0.12 -2.56
CA LYS A 175 22.44 -0.11 -1.42
C LYS A 175 22.21 -1.43 -0.69
N ARG A 176 21.20 -2.23 -1.08
CA ARG A 176 20.80 -3.48 -0.40
C ARG A 176 20.30 -3.29 1.03
N VAL A 177 19.78 -2.12 1.34
CA VAL A 177 19.08 -1.84 2.61
C VAL A 177 17.62 -2.26 2.44
N PHE A 178 17.18 -3.29 3.16
CA PHE A 178 15.82 -3.82 3.11
C PHE A 178 15.23 -3.96 4.52
N PRO A 179 13.91 -3.68 4.67
CA PRO A 179 13.00 -3.15 3.65
C PRO A 179 13.41 -1.73 3.20
N ALA A 180 13.36 -1.48 1.88
CA ALA A 180 13.78 -0.20 1.29
C ALA A 180 12.69 0.89 1.48
N ILE A 181 12.25 1.09 2.71
CA ILE A 181 11.21 2.05 3.09
C ILE A 181 11.86 3.39 3.39
N ASP A 182 11.43 4.44 2.69
CA ASP A 182 11.74 5.80 3.11
C ASP A 182 10.80 6.20 4.25
N VAL A 183 11.33 6.18 5.45
CA VAL A 183 10.55 6.40 6.68
C VAL A 183 10.14 7.85 6.88
N THR A 184 10.84 8.79 6.24
CA THR A 184 10.60 10.23 6.40
C THR A 184 9.26 10.66 5.79
N PRO A 185 8.97 10.38 4.50
CA PRO A 185 7.70 10.73 3.88
C PRO A 185 6.59 9.68 4.13
N SER A 186 6.92 8.55 4.75
CA SER A 186 5.94 7.52 5.08
C SER A 186 5.17 7.89 6.34
N GLY A 187 3.86 7.62 6.34
CA GLY A 187 3.04 7.94 7.50
C GLY A 187 1.57 7.61 7.29
N THR A 188 0.78 7.82 8.34
CA THR A 188 -0.67 7.68 8.34
C THR A 188 -1.34 8.94 8.87
N ARG A 189 -2.58 9.17 8.43
CA ARG A 189 -3.42 10.22 9.00
C ARG A 189 -3.94 9.78 10.36
N GLU A 190 -4.12 10.76 11.24
CA GLU A 190 -4.72 10.55 12.57
C GLU A 190 -4.08 9.40 13.36
N GLU A 191 -2.74 9.34 13.36
CA GLU A 191 -1.96 8.32 14.07
C GLU A 191 -2.31 8.24 15.56
N GLN A 192 -2.84 9.32 16.16
CA GLN A 192 -3.35 9.35 17.53
C GLN A 192 -4.51 8.38 17.80
N ARG A 193 -5.18 7.87 16.76
CA ARG A 193 -6.21 6.84 16.88
C ARG A 193 -5.65 5.43 16.97
N LEU A 194 -4.38 5.25 16.60
CA LEU A 194 -3.74 3.93 16.49
C LEU A 194 -2.85 3.60 17.69
N VAL A 195 -2.48 4.60 18.48
CA VAL A 195 -1.54 4.45 19.59
C VAL A 195 -2.01 5.25 20.82
N SER A 196 -1.53 4.87 21.99
CA SER A 196 -1.81 5.63 23.22
C SER A 196 -1.13 7.01 23.21
N PRO A 197 -1.61 7.98 23.98
CA PRO A 197 -0.98 9.32 24.06
C PRO A 197 0.51 9.29 24.40
N LYS A 198 0.92 8.37 25.27
CA LYS A 198 2.33 8.22 25.66
C LYS A 198 3.20 7.68 24.53
N GLU A 199 2.71 6.69 23.80
CA GLU A 199 3.39 6.15 22.61
C GLU A 199 3.48 7.21 21.52
N LEU A 200 2.43 8.03 21.35
CA LEU A 200 2.41 9.11 20.38
C LEU A 200 3.51 10.14 20.61
N GLU A 201 3.73 10.54 21.88
CA GLU A 201 4.84 11.44 22.25
C GLU A 201 6.19 10.83 21.89
N SER A 202 6.38 9.54 22.17
CA SER A 202 7.61 8.81 21.83
C SER A 202 7.82 8.68 20.32
N LEU A 203 6.75 8.41 19.56
CA LEU A 203 6.77 8.37 18.10
C LEU A 203 7.15 9.73 17.50
N TRP A 204 6.62 10.83 18.01
CA TRP A 204 6.97 12.16 17.55
C TRP A 204 8.41 12.52 17.90
N ALA A 205 8.92 12.08 19.05
CA ALA A 205 10.32 12.26 19.40
C ALA A 205 11.24 11.48 18.44
N LEU A 206 10.90 10.21 18.17
CA LEU A 206 11.62 9.38 17.21
C LEU A 206 11.60 9.99 15.79
N ARG A 207 10.43 10.45 15.29
CA ARG A 207 10.34 11.12 13.99
C ARG A 207 11.22 12.33 13.86
N ARG A 208 11.31 13.16 14.91
CA ARG A 208 12.22 14.34 14.91
C ARG A 208 13.68 13.93 14.73
N VAL A 209 14.09 12.83 15.34
CA VAL A 209 15.45 12.30 15.17
C VAL A 209 15.65 11.77 13.75
N LEU A 210 14.70 11.01 13.23
CA LEU A 210 14.79 10.42 11.88
C LEU A 210 14.83 11.49 10.78
N VAL A 211 14.01 12.55 10.90
CA VAL A 211 13.98 13.65 9.91
C VAL A 211 15.29 14.46 9.90
N ALA A 212 16.03 14.49 10.99
CA ALA A 212 17.33 15.16 11.06
C ALA A 212 18.47 14.38 10.37
N LEU A 213 18.21 13.13 9.96
CA LEU A 213 19.18 12.27 9.28
C LEU A 213 18.98 12.32 7.77
N GLU A 214 20.07 12.36 7.02
CA GLU A 214 20.06 12.44 5.56
C GLU A 214 20.31 11.08 4.89
N GLY A 215 19.87 10.95 3.64
CA GLY A 215 20.37 9.97 2.68
C GLY A 215 20.14 8.49 3.03
N GLY A 216 19.04 8.16 3.70
CA GLY A 216 18.72 6.76 4.05
C GLY A 216 19.24 6.32 5.42
N ALA A 217 20.06 7.12 6.09
CA ALA A 217 20.57 6.84 7.44
C ALA A 217 19.43 6.69 8.46
N ALA A 218 18.32 7.39 8.26
CA ALA A 218 17.12 7.24 9.08
C ALA A 218 16.57 5.80 9.04
N THR A 219 16.46 5.22 7.87
CA THR A 219 15.97 3.84 7.68
C THR A 219 16.94 2.82 8.23
N GLU A 220 18.24 2.99 7.98
CA GLU A 220 19.28 2.11 8.52
C GLU A 220 19.26 2.10 10.06
N LEU A 221 19.23 3.29 10.66
CA LEU A 221 19.14 3.44 12.12
C LEU A 221 17.88 2.76 12.68
N LEU A 222 16.73 2.96 12.03
CA LEU A 222 15.47 2.36 12.48
C LEU A 222 15.52 0.84 12.37
N ILE A 223 16.06 0.29 11.28
CA ILE A 223 16.21 -1.15 11.10
C ILE A 223 17.10 -1.74 12.20
N ASP A 224 18.23 -1.11 12.52
CA ASP A 224 19.12 -1.60 13.54
C ASP A 224 18.48 -1.55 14.94
N LYS A 225 17.76 -0.48 15.23
CA LYS A 225 17.01 -0.37 16.50
C LYS A 225 15.87 -1.39 16.60
N LEU A 226 15.18 -1.68 15.50
CA LEU A 226 14.14 -2.71 15.45
C LEU A 226 14.71 -4.13 15.67
N LYS A 227 15.92 -4.41 15.16
CA LYS A 227 16.60 -5.69 15.39
C LYS A 227 17.03 -5.88 16.86
N GLU A 228 17.42 -4.80 17.54
CA GLU A 228 17.79 -4.80 18.95
C GLU A 228 16.57 -4.91 19.88
N ALA A 229 15.44 -4.37 19.48
CA ALA A 229 14.22 -4.31 20.28
C ALA A 229 13.44 -5.62 20.23
N LYS A 230 12.91 -6.08 21.37
CA LYS A 230 12.06 -7.29 21.45
C LYS A 230 10.62 -7.02 21.01
N SER A 231 10.18 -5.78 21.05
CA SER A 231 8.83 -5.31 20.65
C SER A 231 8.87 -3.84 20.31
N ASN A 232 7.79 -3.34 19.67
CA ASN A 232 7.63 -1.92 19.40
C ASN A 232 7.63 -1.08 20.69
N ASP A 233 7.05 -1.59 21.76
CA ASP A 233 7.05 -0.94 23.06
C ASP A 233 8.48 -0.74 23.56
N CYS A 234 9.31 -1.78 23.51
CA CYS A 234 10.73 -1.68 23.88
C CYS A 234 11.44 -0.61 23.08
N LEU A 235 11.20 -0.52 21.77
CA LEU A 235 11.79 0.50 20.90
C LEU A 235 11.38 1.91 21.34
N LEU A 236 10.10 2.14 21.60
CA LEU A 236 9.57 3.44 21.96
C LEU A 236 9.99 3.89 23.36
N TYR A 237 10.14 2.96 24.31
CA TYR A 237 10.58 3.27 25.68
C TYR A 237 12.09 3.42 25.84
N THR A 238 12.89 2.81 24.96
CA THR A 238 14.36 2.92 24.99
C THR A 238 14.89 4.07 24.16
N SER A 239 14.04 4.76 23.37
CA SER A 239 14.43 5.99 22.67
C SER A 239 14.70 7.08 23.70
N PRO A 240 15.84 7.80 23.62
CA PRO A 240 16.20 8.81 24.62
C PRO A 240 15.14 9.89 24.69
N SER A 241 14.55 10.04 25.88
CA SER A 241 13.63 11.13 26.17
C SER A 241 14.36 12.48 26.02
N PRO A 242 13.72 13.53 25.49
CA PRO A 242 14.30 14.86 25.46
C PRO A 242 14.72 15.40 26.84
N ARG A 243 14.25 14.75 27.94
CA ARG A 243 14.59 15.12 29.33
C ARG A 243 15.93 14.55 29.81
N ASP A 244 16.52 13.59 29.09
CA ASP A 244 17.77 12.95 29.49
C ASP A 244 19.02 13.67 28.94
N ARG A 245 18.84 14.87 28.36
CA ARG A 245 19.91 15.77 27.92
C ARG A 245 19.91 17.08 28.72
N GLN A 246 20.00 16.98 30.01
CA GLN A 246 20.41 18.10 30.85
C GLN A 246 21.73 17.81 31.54
#